data_f28ebd0ab1782e3512ee2469ced0a93d
#
_entry.id   f28ebd0ab1782e3512ee2469ced0a93d
#
_cell.length_a   1.000
_cell.length_b   1.000
_cell.length_c   1.000
_cell.angle_alpha   90.00
_cell.angle_beta   90.00
_cell.angle_gamma   90.00
#
_symmetry.space_group_name_H-M   'P 1'
#
loop_
_entity.id
_entity.type
_entity.pdbx_description
1 polymer ?
#
loop_
_entity_poly.entity_id
_entity_poly.type
_entity_poly.pdbx_seq_one_letter_code
_entity_poly.pdbx_strand_id
1 'polypeptide(L)'
;MIIDFTVSNFRSIKEPQTISFEATDDTHLEDYYVVEKGGYRLLKAATIIGANASGKTNLLRAFTMFPGLILQTSNSKTDRLPYAKFALDEEFNAKDSSVIVNFICGNDKYRYEIVFNNEIIVYEKLSRTPFGIKDEHLVYERTTNKNNLLSSISLGNNYKNNKQEIDRLSTNLLHNRTVFGAFQWSNVNIPWMLEIVRWVASYCMPIISSSNTLNLKEFTSRSIDVHTITNEQVAALLQKADVGINAFSTERVDIPVSPYYAAELINSNLVPFETKEQLRTTSTMPDIKVKMMHNGSQRAVEFDFEEESRGTQRYYELAGILLTLINGSRIVPIDELEYSMHPDLYEHFLVTFLTNARNSQIIYTTHMREFLADKNLYRDDSVWIAQKNKSGATEVYSIADFDKEELRQVENRYGAYRSGRLGGVPQLGDTYVEPFDNGKQ
;
A
#
# COMPACT_ATOMS: atom_id res chain seq x y z
N MET A 1 0.06 -10.03 -9.24
CA MET A 1 -1.08 -9.20 -8.83
C MET A 1 -1.66 -9.75 -7.53
N ILE A 2 -2.19 -8.90 -6.67
CA ILE A 2 -2.93 -9.31 -5.48
C ILE A 2 -4.36 -9.67 -5.90
N ILE A 3 -4.88 -10.77 -5.35
CA ILE A 3 -6.28 -11.19 -5.51
C ILE A 3 -7.11 -10.65 -4.36
N ASP A 4 -6.67 -10.92 -3.13
CA ASP A 4 -7.29 -10.41 -1.91
C ASP A 4 -6.30 -10.43 -0.75
N PHE A 5 -6.64 -9.67 0.31
CA PHE A 5 -5.96 -9.80 1.58
C PHE A 5 -6.96 -9.74 2.74
N THR A 6 -6.71 -10.53 3.75
CA THR A 6 -7.49 -10.59 4.99
C THR A 6 -6.59 -10.30 6.17
N VAL A 7 -7.08 -9.52 7.11
CA VAL A 7 -6.37 -9.20 8.35
C VAL A 7 -7.31 -9.31 9.55
N SER A 8 -6.82 -9.81 10.68
CA SER A 8 -7.56 -9.78 11.94
C SER A 8 -6.67 -9.42 13.12
N ASN A 9 -7.30 -8.93 14.17
CA ASN A 9 -6.66 -8.47 15.41
C ASN A 9 -5.48 -7.52 15.14
N PHE A 10 -5.74 -6.47 14.38
CA PHE A 10 -4.73 -5.47 14.05
C PHE A 10 -5.26 -4.04 14.23
N ARG A 11 -4.67 -3.27 15.13
CA ARG A 11 -5.05 -1.87 15.43
C ARG A 11 -6.55 -1.72 15.71
N SER A 12 -7.30 -1.12 14.80
CA SER A 12 -8.74 -0.96 14.90
C SER A 12 -9.55 -2.12 14.29
N ILE A 13 -8.89 -3.09 13.70
CA ILE A 13 -9.52 -4.26 13.09
C ILE A 13 -9.55 -5.38 14.12
N LYS A 14 -10.74 -5.78 14.54
CA LYS A 14 -10.98 -6.84 15.52
C LYS A 14 -11.11 -8.19 14.82
N GLU A 15 -12.24 -8.40 14.19
CA GLU A 15 -12.57 -9.62 13.43
C GLU A 15 -11.91 -9.59 12.05
N PRO A 16 -11.81 -10.74 11.36
CA PRO A 16 -11.26 -10.79 10.01
C PRO A 16 -11.98 -9.84 9.05
N GLN A 17 -11.20 -8.98 8.40
CA GLN A 17 -11.66 -8.08 7.35
C GLN A 17 -10.91 -8.37 6.06
N THR A 18 -11.64 -8.51 4.97
CA THR A 18 -11.10 -8.84 3.65
C THR A 18 -11.34 -7.71 2.66
N ILE A 19 -10.31 -7.35 1.89
CA ILE A 19 -10.45 -6.53 0.68
C ILE A 19 -10.02 -7.39 -0.49
N SER A 20 -10.90 -7.48 -1.51
CA SER A 20 -10.68 -8.26 -2.72
C SER A 20 -10.47 -7.35 -3.93
N PHE A 21 -9.58 -7.75 -4.82
CA PHE A 21 -9.44 -7.23 -6.17
C PHE A 21 -10.09 -8.15 -7.21
N GLU A 22 -10.79 -9.21 -6.80
CA GLU A 22 -11.52 -10.06 -7.74
C GLU A 22 -12.76 -9.34 -8.22
N ALA A 23 -12.89 -9.18 -9.56
CA ALA A 23 -14.02 -8.50 -10.16
C ALA A 23 -15.26 -9.41 -10.15
N THR A 24 -16.40 -8.81 -9.88
CA THR A 24 -17.70 -9.48 -10.05
C THR A 24 -18.02 -9.70 -11.55
N ASP A 25 -19.09 -10.40 -11.85
CA ASP A 25 -19.57 -10.62 -13.24
C ASP A 25 -20.09 -9.35 -13.93
N ASP A 26 -20.10 -8.22 -13.22
CA ASP A 26 -20.49 -6.93 -13.81
C ASP A 26 -19.49 -6.53 -14.90
N THR A 27 -20.00 -6.15 -16.09
CA THR A 27 -19.20 -5.71 -17.23
C THR A 27 -19.03 -4.20 -17.31
N HIS A 28 -19.60 -3.45 -16.36
CA HIS A 28 -19.47 -1.99 -16.31
C HIS A 28 -18.00 -1.58 -16.13
N LEU A 29 -17.49 -0.69 -16.96
CA LEU A 29 -16.09 -0.22 -16.99
C LEU A 29 -15.04 -1.35 -17.05
N GLU A 30 -15.40 -2.52 -17.61
CA GLU A 30 -14.54 -3.70 -17.65
C GLU A 30 -13.20 -3.43 -18.31
N ASP A 31 -13.18 -2.81 -19.49
CA ASP A 31 -11.98 -2.49 -20.26
C ASP A 31 -10.98 -1.60 -19.50
N TYR A 32 -11.48 -0.79 -18.58
CA TYR A 32 -10.66 0.13 -17.78
C TYR A 32 -10.19 -0.47 -16.47
N TYR A 33 -11.05 -1.24 -15.80
CA TYR A 33 -10.79 -1.72 -14.44
C TYR A 33 -10.23 -3.14 -14.36
N VAL A 34 -10.60 -4.02 -15.31
CA VAL A 34 -10.35 -5.45 -15.16
C VAL A 34 -9.14 -5.89 -15.98
N VAL A 35 -8.32 -6.72 -15.36
CA VAL A 35 -7.21 -7.43 -15.99
C VAL A 35 -7.44 -8.91 -15.81
N GLU A 36 -7.47 -9.65 -16.90
CA GLU A 36 -7.53 -11.11 -16.86
C GLU A 36 -6.14 -11.71 -16.70
N LYS A 37 -5.96 -12.53 -15.67
CA LYS A 37 -4.70 -13.22 -15.44
C LYS A 37 -4.92 -14.59 -14.81
N GLY A 38 -4.49 -15.64 -15.49
CA GLY A 38 -4.57 -17.02 -14.99
C GLY A 38 -5.99 -17.52 -14.73
N GLY A 39 -6.98 -16.99 -15.45
CA GLY A 39 -8.40 -17.29 -15.25
C GLY A 39 -9.08 -16.44 -14.15
N TYR A 40 -8.35 -15.52 -13.55
CA TYR A 40 -8.90 -14.54 -12.59
C TYR A 40 -9.15 -13.20 -13.27
N ARG A 41 -10.29 -12.58 -12.98
CA ARG A 41 -10.65 -11.22 -13.37
C ARG A 41 -10.29 -10.29 -12.20
N LEU A 42 -9.24 -9.49 -12.34
CA LEU A 42 -8.69 -8.70 -11.25
C LEU A 42 -8.85 -7.21 -11.50
N LEU A 43 -9.32 -6.49 -10.49
CA LEU A 43 -9.45 -5.04 -10.50
C LEU A 43 -8.08 -4.36 -10.40
N LYS A 44 -7.90 -3.27 -11.15
CA LYS A 44 -6.73 -2.40 -11.06
C LYS A 44 -6.78 -1.48 -9.84
N ALA A 45 -7.96 -1.18 -9.31
CA ALA A 45 -8.12 -0.25 -8.19
C ALA A 45 -9.08 -0.78 -7.12
N ALA A 46 -8.75 -0.55 -5.86
CA ALA A 46 -9.63 -0.70 -4.70
C ALA A 46 -9.68 0.64 -3.95
N THR A 47 -10.85 1.25 -3.92
CA THR A 47 -11.12 2.56 -3.31
C THR A 47 -11.74 2.37 -1.94
N ILE A 48 -11.15 2.92 -0.89
CA ILE A 48 -11.69 2.83 0.48
C ILE A 48 -12.24 4.18 0.90
N ILE A 49 -13.53 4.24 1.18
CA ILE A 49 -14.24 5.43 1.68
C ILE A 49 -14.75 5.19 3.10
N GLY A 50 -15.06 6.27 3.82
CA GLY A 50 -15.63 6.20 5.17
C GLY A 50 -15.33 7.46 5.97
N ALA A 51 -15.96 7.59 7.13
CA ALA A 51 -15.76 8.70 8.05
C ALA A 51 -14.29 8.79 8.55
N ASN A 52 -13.93 9.95 9.11
CA ASN A 52 -12.67 10.06 9.85
C ASN A 52 -12.64 9.04 11.01
N ALA A 53 -11.48 8.51 11.30
CA ALA A 53 -11.27 7.47 12.30
C ALA A 53 -12.01 6.13 12.05
N SER A 54 -12.61 5.89 10.89
CA SER A 54 -13.26 4.60 10.55
C SER A 54 -12.26 3.45 10.43
N GLY A 55 -10.97 3.73 10.24
CA GLY A 55 -9.92 2.72 10.15
C GLY A 55 -9.33 2.54 8.75
N LYS A 56 -9.66 3.41 7.78
CA LYS A 56 -9.12 3.37 6.39
C LYS A 56 -7.61 3.22 6.34
N THR A 57 -6.88 4.11 7.00
CA THR A 57 -5.41 4.05 7.09
C THR A 57 -4.91 2.75 7.73
N ASN A 58 -5.65 2.18 8.70
CA ASN A 58 -5.25 0.92 9.33
C ASN A 58 -5.40 -0.28 8.37
N LEU A 59 -6.35 -0.25 7.45
CA LEU A 59 -6.46 -1.24 6.38
C LEU A 59 -5.25 -1.17 5.44
N LEU A 60 -4.83 0.03 5.02
CA LEU A 60 -3.62 0.20 4.20
C LEU A 60 -2.35 -0.26 4.94
N ARG A 61 -2.23 0.07 6.23
CA ARG A 61 -1.11 -0.40 7.07
C ARG A 61 -1.10 -1.92 7.22
N ALA A 62 -2.28 -2.54 7.36
CA ALA A 62 -2.40 -3.98 7.39
C ALA A 62 -1.93 -4.62 6.08
N PHE A 63 -2.31 -4.02 4.94
CA PHE A 63 -1.84 -4.47 3.63
C PHE A 63 -0.30 -4.45 3.53
N THR A 64 0.36 -3.42 4.05
CA THR A 64 1.84 -3.32 4.01
C THR A 64 2.57 -4.29 4.94
N MET A 65 1.86 -5.00 5.83
CA MET A 65 2.46 -6.05 6.64
C MET A 65 2.94 -7.23 5.79
N PHE A 66 2.23 -7.57 4.72
CA PHE A 66 2.61 -8.68 3.83
C PHE A 66 4.02 -8.50 3.24
N PRO A 67 4.34 -7.43 2.49
CA PRO A 67 5.70 -7.23 2.03
C PRO A 67 6.70 -7.07 3.17
N GLY A 68 6.31 -6.43 4.28
CA GLY A 68 7.16 -6.32 5.46
C GLY A 68 7.57 -7.67 6.04
N LEU A 69 6.64 -8.60 6.20
CA LEU A 69 6.90 -9.94 6.73
C LEU A 69 7.76 -10.81 5.80
N ILE A 70 7.69 -10.58 4.49
CA ILE A 70 8.52 -11.32 3.52
C ILE A 70 9.91 -10.70 3.37
N LEU A 71 10.01 -9.38 3.30
CA LEU A 71 11.26 -8.67 2.96
C LEU A 71 12.06 -8.23 4.19
N GLN A 72 11.39 -7.84 5.29
CA GLN A 72 12.04 -7.42 6.52
C GLN A 72 12.21 -8.63 7.44
N THR A 73 13.43 -8.87 7.88
CA THR A 73 13.75 -10.03 8.70
C THR A 73 14.23 -9.60 10.08
N SER A 74 13.79 -10.29 11.12
CA SER A 74 14.38 -10.15 12.45
C SER A 74 15.85 -10.60 12.41
N ASN A 75 16.73 -9.80 12.98
CA ASN A 75 18.16 -10.08 13.04
C ASN A 75 18.56 -10.83 14.31
N SER A 76 17.75 -10.67 15.38
CA SER A 76 18.00 -11.22 16.70
C SER A 76 16.74 -11.92 17.26
N LYS A 77 16.93 -12.85 18.17
CA LYS A 77 15.87 -13.49 18.94
C LYS A 77 15.08 -12.49 19.83
N THR A 78 15.64 -11.32 20.09
CA THR A 78 15.03 -10.27 20.91
C THR A 78 14.29 -9.23 20.12
N ASP A 79 14.39 -9.26 18.78
CA ASP A 79 13.65 -8.34 17.93
C ASP A 79 12.15 -8.60 18.03
N ARG A 80 11.38 -7.51 17.98
CA ARG A 80 9.92 -7.59 18.03
C ARG A 80 9.34 -7.51 16.63
N LEU A 81 8.28 -8.28 16.43
CA LEU A 81 7.49 -8.22 15.19
C LEU A 81 6.61 -6.95 15.17
N PRO A 82 6.23 -6.47 13.97
CA PRO A 82 5.38 -5.28 13.81
C PRO A 82 3.94 -5.60 14.21
N TYR A 83 3.72 -5.80 15.50
CA TYR A 83 2.44 -6.20 16.08
C TYR A 83 1.74 -5.03 16.76
N ALA A 84 0.50 -4.82 16.39
CA ALA A 84 -0.35 -3.78 16.97
C ALA A 84 -1.78 -4.31 17.06
N LYS A 85 -2.07 -5.04 18.14
CA LYS A 85 -3.35 -5.68 18.39
C LYS A 85 -4.53 -4.72 18.54
N PHE A 86 -5.74 -5.24 18.43
CA PHE A 86 -6.95 -4.52 18.81
C PHE A 86 -6.99 -4.35 20.33
N ALA A 87 -7.03 -3.10 20.79
CA ALA A 87 -6.83 -2.76 22.20
C ALA A 87 -8.14 -2.56 23.01
N LEU A 88 -9.29 -2.46 22.33
CA LEU A 88 -10.57 -2.12 22.97
C LEU A 88 -11.35 -3.32 23.48
N ASP A 89 -10.75 -4.52 23.43
CA ASP A 89 -11.38 -5.76 23.87
C ASP A 89 -10.32 -6.65 24.54
N GLU A 90 -10.56 -7.04 25.82
CA GLU A 90 -9.60 -7.82 26.61
C GLU A 90 -9.37 -9.23 26.05
N GLU A 91 -10.40 -9.88 25.51
CA GLU A 91 -10.26 -11.19 24.88
C GLU A 91 -9.36 -11.12 23.63
N PHE A 92 -9.59 -10.12 22.76
CA PHE A 92 -8.77 -9.90 21.57
C PHE A 92 -7.37 -9.40 21.89
N ASN A 93 -7.21 -8.75 23.03
CA ASN A 93 -5.91 -8.33 23.54
C ASN A 93 -4.97 -9.52 23.82
N ALA A 94 -5.51 -10.71 24.08
CA ALA A 94 -4.78 -11.95 24.30
C ALA A 94 -4.60 -12.80 23.03
N LYS A 95 -5.28 -12.45 21.92
CA LYS A 95 -5.20 -13.19 20.64
C LYS A 95 -4.02 -12.75 19.80
N ASP A 96 -3.53 -13.68 18.99
CA ASP A 96 -2.53 -13.41 17.97
C ASP A 96 -3.17 -12.66 16.77
N SER A 97 -2.40 -11.89 16.01
CA SER A 97 -2.84 -11.28 14.76
C SER A 97 -2.70 -12.27 13.61
N SER A 98 -3.56 -12.16 12.60
CA SER A 98 -3.43 -12.95 11.38
C SER A 98 -3.46 -12.09 10.12
N VAL A 99 -2.70 -12.52 9.11
CA VAL A 99 -2.69 -11.96 7.77
C VAL A 99 -2.77 -13.11 6.78
N ILE A 100 -3.68 -13.00 5.82
CA ILE A 100 -3.81 -13.93 4.70
C ILE A 100 -3.76 -13.10 3.42
N VAL A 101 -2.96 -13.53 2.45
CA VAL A 101 -2.86 -12.87 1.13
C VAL A 101 -2.93 -13.90 0.03
N ASN A 102 -3.87 -13.74 -0.88
CA ASN A 102 -3.92 -14.46 -2.13
C ASN A 102 -3.31 -13.60 -3.24
N PHE A 103 -2.35 -14.13 -3.98
CA PHE A 103 -1.65 -13.37 -5.01
C PHE A 103 -1.20 -14.26 -6.18
N ILE A 104 -0.98 -13.64 -7.32
CA ILE A 104 -0.43 -14.27 -8.53
C ILE A 104 1.02 -13.83 -8.70
N CYS A 105 1.93 -14.80 -8.73
CA CYS A 105 3.33 -14.64 -9.07
C CYS A 105 3.69 -15.65 -10.17
N GLY A 106 4.29 -15.17 -11.27
CA GLY A 106 4.50 -16.00 -12.45
C GLY A 106 3.18 -16.55 -13.00
N ASN A 107 3.11 -17.86 -13.16
CA ASN A 107 1.94 -18.61 -13.66
C ASN A 107 1.20 -19.35 -12.55
N ASP A 108 1.33 -18.89 -11.32
CA ASP A 108 0.75 -19.56 -10.17
C ASP A 108 0.00 -18.59 -9.28
N LYS A 109 -1.09 -19.08 -8.69
CA LYS A 109 -1.71 -18.46 -7.52
C LYS A 109 -1.05 -19.01 -6.27
N TYR A 110 -0.72 -18.12 -5.36
CA TYR A 110 -0.25 -18.45 -4.03
C TYR A 110 -1.24 -17.94 -2.98
N ARG A 111 -1.36 -18.73 -1.88
CA ARG A 111 -2.00 -18.31 -0.65
C ARG A 111 -0.97 -18.34 0.47
N TYR A 112 -0.67 -17.18 1.01
CA TYR A 112 0.22 -17.00 2.15
C TYR A 112 -0.61 -16.67 3.37
N GLU A 113 -0.42 -17.42 4.45
CA GLU A 113 -1.12 -17.27 5.72
C GLU A 113 -0.12 -17.22 6.86
N ILE A 114 -0.26 -16.24 7.77
CA ILE A 114 0.61 -16.07 8.91
C ILE A 114 -0.18 -15.64 10.14
N VAL A 115 0.13 -16.26 11.29
CA VAL A 115 -0.40 -15.93 12.61
C VAL A 115 0.77 -15.60 13.53
N PHE A 116 0.75 -14.43 14.15
CA PHE A 116 1.87 -13.94 14.93
C PHE A 116 1.44 -12.95 16.03
N ASN A 117 2.32 -12.74 17.00
CA ASN A 117 2.24 -11.68 17.98
C ASN A 117 3.55 -10.86 17.99
N ASN A 118 3.78 -10.05 19.00
CA ASN A 118 4.97 -9.20 19.06
C ASN A 118 6.29 -9.96 19.23
N GLU A 119 6.26 -11.22 19.62
CA GLU A 119 7.44 -12.02 19.96
C GLU A 119 7.67 -13.19 19.01
N ILE A 120 6.58 -13.87 18.62
CA ILE A 120 6.69 -15.12 17.86
C ILE A 120 5.76 -15.11 16.63
N ILE A 121 6.19 -15.80 15.60
CA ILE A 121 5.33 -16.27 14.53
C ILE A 121 4.83 -17.66 14.95
N VAL A 122 3.55 -17.74 15.27
CA VAL A 122 2.90 -18.96 15.79
C VAL A 122 2.72 -19.97 14.68
N TYR A 123 2.28 -19.49 13.52
CA TYR A 123 1.94 -20.29 12.35
C TYR A 123 2.27 -19.53 11.07
N GLU A 124 2.75 -20.24 10.05
CA GLU A 124 3.00 -19.71 8.72
C GLU A 124 2.79 -20.80 7.69
N LYS A 125 2.05 -20.52 6.63
CA LYS A 125 1.74 -21.47 5.58
C LYS A 125 1.82 -20.81 4.22
N LEU A 126 2.37 -21.53 3.26
CA LEU A 126 2.31 -21.18 1.86
C LEU A 126 1.68 -22.35 1.07
N SER A 127 0.69 -22.04 0.28
CA SER A 127 0.08 -22.95 -0.68
C SER A 127 0.20 -22.39 -2.10
N ARG A 128 0.18 -23.25 -3.11
CA ARG A 128 0.29 -22.91 -4.53
C ARG A 128 -0.79 -23.62 -5.33
N THR A 129 -1.39 -22.91 -6.28
CA THR A 129 -2.34 -23.44 -7.26
C THR A 129 -1.84 -23.03 -8.65
N PRO A 130 -1.25 -23.95 -9.44
CA PRO A 130 -0.84 -23.67 -10.82
C PRO A 130 -2.06 -23.29 -11.68
N PHE A 131 -1.86 -22.41 -12.66
CA PHE A 131 -2.95 -22.03 -13.56
C PHE A 131 -3.51 -23.26 -14.30
N GLY A 132 -4.83 -23.32 -14.43
CA GLY A 132 -5.53 -24.46 -15.03
C GLY A 132 -5.73 -25.66 -14.10
N ILE A 133 -5.17 -25.65 -12.89
CA ILE A 133 -5.37 -26.66 -11.84
C ILE A 133 -6.32 -26.09 -10.79
N LYS A 134 -7.27 -26.91 -10.33
CA LYS A 134 -8.22 -26.49 -9.27
C LYS A 134 -7.69 -26.74 -7.86
N ASP A 135 -6.84 -27.77 -7.71
CA ASP A 135 -6.39 -28.21 -6.40
C ASP A 135 -5.26 -27.31 -5.87
N GLU A 136 -5.44 -26.85 -4.65
CA GLU A 136 -4.41 -26.14 -3.89
C GLU A 136 -3.42 -27.16 -3.31
N HIS A 137 -2.12 -26.93 -3.55
CA HIS A 137 -1.04 -27.77 -3.04
C HIS A 137 -0.29 -27.05 -1.93
N LEU A 138 -0.13 -27.73 -0.79
CA LEU A 138 0.75 -27.24 0.27
C LEU A 138 2.19 -27.13 -0.26
N VAL A 139 2.81 -25.97 -0.09
CA VAL A 139 4.25 -25.75 -0.31
C VAL A 139 5.00 -26.05 0.97
N TYR A 140 4.70 -25.30 2.03
CA TYR A 140 5.19 -25.55 3.37
C TYR A 140 4.19 -25.08 4.42
N GLU A 141 4.35 -25.66 5.61
CA GLU A 141 3.69 -25.23 6.84
C GLU A 141 4.74 -25.14 7.95
N ARG A 142 4.71 -24.05 8.70
CA ARG A 142 5.62 -23.79 9.81
C ARG A 142 4.82 -23.54 11.07
N THR A 143 5.24 -24.16 12.18
CA THR A 143 4.69 -23.93 13.51
C THR A 143 5.82 -23.60 14.49
N THR A 144 5.52 -22.77 15.51
CA THR A 144 6.43 -22.50 16.61
C THR A 144 5.82 -23.00 17.92
N ASN A 145 6.56 -23.81 18.65
CA ASN A 145 6.18 -24.23 19.99
C ASN A 145 6.35 -23.06 20.97
N LYS A 146 5.24 -22.61 21.58
CA LYS A 146 5.21 -21.46 22.50
C LYS A 146 6.04 -21.65 23.78
N ASN A 147 6.29 -22.90 24.20
CA ASN A 147 7.00 -23.18 25.47
C ASN A 147 8.53 -23.11 25.33
N ASN A 148 9.08 -23.63 24.22
CA ASN A 148 10.53 -23.70 24.01
C ASN A 148 11.02 -22.81 22.86
N LEU A 149 10.11 -22.09 22.18
CA LEU A 149 10.37 -21.17 21.07
C LEU A 149 11.07 -21.84 19.86
N LEU A 150 10.94 -23.17 19.72
CA LEU A 150 11.46 -23.89 18.58
C LEU A 150 10.43 -23.93 17.45
N SER A 151 10.88 -23.60 16.26
CA SER A 151 10.08 -23.64 15.04
C SER A 151 10.40 -24.89 14.23
N SER A 152 9.37 -25.46 13.60
CA SER A 152 9.48 -26.60 12.68
C SER A 152 8.80 -26.29 11.36
N ILE A 153 9.35 -26.80 10.26
CA ILE A 153 8.80 -26.69 8.91
C ILE A 153 8.46 -28.10 8.40
N SER A 154 7.25 -28.26 7.87
CA SER A 154 6.85 -29.41 7.09
C SER A 154 6.60 -29.03 5.63
N LEU A 155 7.05 -29.87 4.70
CA LEU A 155 6.89 -29.67 3.26
C LEU A 155 5.71 -30.43 2.73
N GLY A 156 4.98 -29.82 1.80
CA GLY A 156 4.02 -30.52 0.96
C GLY A 156 4.68 -31.59 0.10
N ASN A 157 3.89 -32.58 -0.32
CA ASN A 157 4.40 -33.75 -1.03
C ASN A 157 5.20 -33.41 -2.30
N ASN A 158 4.79 -32.39 -3.04
CA ASN A 158 5.43 -31.97 -4.29
C ASN A 158 6.76 -31.20 -4.04
N TYR A 159 7.09 -30.87 -2.80
CA TYR A 159 8.27 -30.07 -2.42
C TYR A 159 9.28 -30.86 -1.59
N LYS A 160 9.08 -32.16 -1.39
CA LYS A 160 9.98 -33.02 -0.61
C LYS A 160 11.41 -33.06 -1.15
N ASN A 161 11.60 -32.80 -2.44
CA ASN A 161 12.92 -32.69 -3.05
C ASN A 161 13.76 -31.53 -2.50
N ASN A 162 13.11 -30.51 -1.91
CA ASN A 162 13.79 -29.39 -1.27
C ASN A 162 14.12 -29.64 0.21
N LYS A 163 14.00 -30.87 0.71
CA LYS A 163 14.16 -31.16 2.14
C LYS A 163 15.54 -30.75 2.67
N GLN A 164 16.60 -31.05 1.92
CA GLN A 164 17.96 -30.72 2.36
C GLN A 164 18.17 -29.20 2.48
N GLU A 165 17.66 -28.41 1.52
CA GLU A 165 17.71 -26.96 1.55
C GLU A 165 16.89 -26.40 2.70
N ILE A 166 15.71 -26.95 2.96
CA ILE A 166 14.83 -26.55 4.07
C ILE A 166 15.45 -26.92 5.41
N ASP A 167 16.09 -28.08 5.55
CA ASP A 167 16.81 -28.46 6.78
C ASP A 167 17.96 -27.48 7.08
N ARG A 168 18.71 -27.02 6.06
CA ARG A 168 19.73 -25.97 6.19
C ARG A 168 19.12 -24.62 6.56
N LEU A 169 18.04 -24.22 5.90
CA LEU A 169 17.29 -22.99 6.18
C LEU A 169 16.79 -22.98 7.63
N SER A 170 16.35 -24.13 8.14
CA SER A 170 15.80 -24.26 9.49
C SER A 170 16.79 -23.88 10.60
N THR A 171 18.09 -23.91 10.34
CA THR A 171 19.12 -23.44 11.28
C THR A 171 19.05 -21.93 11.51
N ASN A 172 18.52 -21.16 10.56
CA ASN A 172 18.32 -19.71 10.62
C ASN A 172 16.89 -19.32 10.93
N LEU A 173 15.99 -20.28 11.16
CA LEU A 173 14.57 -20.03 11.45
C LEU A 173 14.38 -19.72 12.92
N LEU A 174 14.46 -18.43 13.25
CA LEU A 174 14.14 -17.94 14.58
C LEU A 174 12.62 -17.94 14.80
N HIS A 175 12.19 -18.01 16.06
CA HIS A 175 10.74 -17.95 16.41
C HIS A 175 10.04 -16.67 15.93
N ASN A 176 10.77 -15.57 15.76
CA ASN A 176 10.31 -14.26 15.30
C ASN A 176 10.70 -13.93 13.84
N ARG A 177 11.16 -14.92 13.08
CA ARG A 177 11.57 -14.76 11.67
C ARG A 177 10.70 -15.66 10.78
N THR A 178 10.18 -15.11 9.69
CA THR A 178 9.43 -15.88 8.69
C THR A 178 10.32 -16.90 7.96
N VAL A 179 9.73 -17.86 7.29
CA VAL A 179 10.46 -18.82 6.43
C VAL A 179 11.17 -18.06 5.30
N PHE A 180 10.54 -17.05 4.70
CA PHE A 180 11.19 -16.17 3.71
C PHE A 180 12.34 -15.34 4.32
N GLY A 181 12.18 -14.88 5.55
CA GLY A 181 13.26 -14.22 6.30
C GLY A 181 14.44 -15.16 6.54
N ALA A 182 14.19 -16.40 6.96
CA ALA A 182 15.26 -17.41 7.12
C ALA A 182 15.93 -17.73 5.79
N PHE A 183 15.19 -17.80 4.68
CA PHE A 183 15.72 -18.00 3.34
C PHE A 183 16.74 -16.93 2.95
N GLN A 184 16.43 -15.66 3.20
CA GLN A 184 17.34 -14.53 2.88
C GLN A 184 18.66 -14.56 3.69
N TRP A 185 18.66 -15.22 4.85
CA TRP A 185 19.84 -15.39 5.71
C TRP A 185 20.57 -16.72 5.51
N SER A 186 20.10 -17.55 4.60
CA SER A 186 20.62 -18.90 4.39
C SER A 186 21.25 -19.02 3.00
N ASN A 187 22.40 -19.68 2.93
CA ASN A 187 23.03 -20.02 1.65
C ASN A 187 22.41 -21.29 1.07
N VAL A 188 21.16 -21.17 0.58
CA VAL A 188 20.39 -22.23 -0.04
C VAL A 188 19.82 -21.77 -1.38
N ASN A 189 19.63 -22.70 -2.31
CA ASN A 189 19.07 -22.40 -3.62
C ASN A 189 17.66 -23.01 -3.73
N ILE A 190 16.64 -22.18 -3.52
CA ILE A 190 15.22 -22.57 -3.66
C ILE A 190 14.58 -21.58 -4.66
N PRO A 191 14.54 -21.93 -5.96
CA PRO A 191 14.16 -20.98 -7.03
C PRO A 191 12.79 -20.33 -6.85
N TRP A 192 11.76 -21.09 -6.42
CA TRP A 192 10.42 -20.55 -6.22
C TRP A 192 10.35 -19.56 -5.04
N MET A 193 11.17 -19.73 -3.99
CA MET A 193 11.26 -18.73 -2.90
C MET A 193 11.89 -17.44 -3.41
N LEU A 194 12.97 -17.55 -4.17
CA LEU A 194 13.65 -16.40 -4.75
C LEU A 194 12.73 -15.63 -5.72
N GLU A 195 11.92 -16.34 -6.50
CA GLU A 195 10.92 -15.74 -7.39
C GLU A 195 9.89 -14.93 -6.61
N ILE A 196 9.30 -15.49 -5.54
CA ILE A 196 8.33 -14.79 -4.69
C ILE A 196 8.98 -13.57 -4.01
N VAL A 197 10.18 -13.70 -3.43
CA VAL A 197 10.88 -12.57 -2.77
C VAL A 197 11.13 -11.44 -3.78
N ARG A 198 11.63 -11.77 -4.99
CA ARG A 198 11.84 -10.79 -6.06
C ARG A 198 10.54 -10.14 -6.51
N TRP A 199 9.49 -10.93 -6.64
CA TRP A 199 8.18 -10.42 -7.02
C TRP A 199 7.65 -9.46 -5.96
N VAL A 200 7.67 -9.82 -4.67
CA VAL A 200 7.23 -8.93 -3.58
C VAL A 200 8.05 -7.65 -3.56
N ALA A 201 9.39 -7.74 -3.65
CA ALA A 201 10.29 -6.59 -3.64
C ALA A 201 10.08 -5.65 -4.84
N SER A 202 9.71 -6.21 -6.00
CA SER A 202 9.50 -5.43 -7.21
C SER A 202 8.06 -4.94 -7.37
N TYR A 203 7.07 -5.68 -6.87
CA TYR A 203 5.66 -5.41 -7.07
C TYR A 203 5.05 -4.53 -5.98
N CYS A 204 5.35 -4.81 -4.71
CA CYS A 204 4.75 -4.11 -3.57
C CYS A 204 5.52 -2.84 -3.25
N MET A 205 4.89 -1.69 -3.42
CA MET A 205 5.46 -0.40 -3.02
C MET A 205 5.07 -0.06 -1.58
N PRO A 206 5.87 0.77 -0.89
CA PRO A 206 5.51 1.27 0.43
C PRO A 206 4.26 2.15 0.37
N ILE A 207 3.59 2.32 1.52
CA ILE A 207 2.44 3.22 1.64
C ILE A 207 2.85 4.67 1.39
N ILE A 208 2.08 5.36 0.57
CA ILE A 208 2.17 6.79 0.33
C ILE A 208 1.11 7.48 1.19
N SER A 209 1.51 8.39 2.06
CA SER A 209 0.56 9.18 2.86
C SER A 209 1.04 10.62 3.00
N SER A 210 0.12 11.51 3.31
CA SER A 210 0.40 12.93 3.59
C SER A 210 1.35 13.13 4.79
N SER A 211 1.41 12.15 5.70
CA SER A 211 2.23 12.17 6.92
C SER A 211 3.55 11.42 6.79
N ASN A 212 3.79 10.74 5.69
CA ASN A 212 5.01 9.96 5.49
C ASN A 212 6.11 10.79 4.87
N THR A 213 7.32 10.57 5.39
CA THR A 213 8.59 11.13 4.94
C THR A 213 9.07 10.58 3.58
N LEU A 214 8.26 9.81 2.86
CA LEU A 214 8.59 9.44 1.49
C LEU A 214 8.60 10.75 0.68
N ASN A 215 9.80 11.24 0.40
CA ASN A 215 9.95 12.42 -0.43
C ASN A 215 9.59 12.06 -1.87
N LEU A 216 8.30 12.21 -2.22
CA LEU A 216 7.80 11.86 -3.55
C LEU A 216 8.40 12.75 -4.64
N LYS A 217 8.75 14.01 -4.30
CA LYS A 217 9.55 14.88 -5.18
C LYS A 217 10.87 14.17 -5.51
N GLU A 218 11.57 13.69 -4.50
CA GLU A 218 12.82 12.97 -4.68
C GLU A 218 12.64 11.66 -5.44
N PHE A 219 11.58 10.89 -5.14
CA PHE A 219 11.26 9.66 -5.87
C PHE A 219 11.08 9.92 -7.37
N THR A 220 10.27 10.92 -7.74
CA THR A 220 10.01 11.29 -9.14
C THR A 220 11.29 11.76 -9.81
N SER A 221 12.04 12.65 -9.17
CA SER A 221 13.28 13.20 -9.70
C SER A 221 14.39 12.14 -9.85
N ARG A 222 14.54 11.23 -8.88
CA ARG A 222 15.48 10.10 -8.98
C ARG A 222 15.06 9.11 -10.06
N SER A 223 13.76 8.87 -10.23
CA SER A 223 13.24 7.98 -11.28
C SER A 223 13.57 8.51 -12.68
N ILE A 224 13.59 9.83 -12.86
CA ILE A 224 14.05 10.50 -14.06
C ILE A 224 15.56 10.31 -14.22
N ASP A 225 16.31 10.58 -13.17
CA ASP A 225 17.77 10.53 -13.16
C ASP A 225 18.35 9.15 -13.50
N VAL A 226 17.70 8.07 -13.01
CA VAL A 226 18.05 6.69 -13.35
C VAL A 226 17.33 6.16 -14.62
N HIS A 227 16.66 7.03 -15.36
CA HIS A 227 15.98 6.74 -16.63
C HIS A 227 14.89 5.66 -16.57
N THR A 228 14.23 5.49 -15.41
CA THR A 228 13.05 4.62 -15.30
C THR A 228 11.79 5.30 -15.84
N ILE A 229 11.75 6.63 -15.80
CA ILE A 229 10.80 7.51 -16.46
C ILE A 229 11.57 8.66 -17.15
N THR A 230 10.94 9.40 -18.06
CA THR A 230 11.62 10.52 -18.75
C THR A 230 11.02 11.87 -18.38
N ASN A 231 11.80 12.95 -18.57
CA ASN A 231 11.33 14.32 -18.39
C ASN A 231 10.09 14.61 -19.27
N GLU A 232 10.11 14.11 -20.50
CA GLU A 232 9.03 14.30 -21.47
C GLU A 232 7.74 13.62 -21.02
N GLN A 233 7.83 12.42 -20.43
CA GLN A 233 6.67 11.71 -19.88
C GLN A 233 6.03 12.49 -18.72
N VAL A 234 6.85 12.99 -17.79
CA VAL A 234 6.35 13.78 -16.64
C VAL A 234 5.78 15.10 -17.12
N ALA A 235 6.50 15.82 -18.02
CA ALA A 235 6.03 17.08 -18.59
C ALA A 235 4.69 16.91 -19.32
N ALA A 236 4.53 15.83 -20.10
CA ALA A 236 3.29 15.54 -20.79
C ALA A 236 2.10 15.29 -19.83
N LEU A 237 2.34 14.65 -18.67
CA LEU A 237 1.31 14.51 -17.64
C LEU A 237 0.93 15.84 -17.01
N LEU A 238 1.92 16.69 -16.67
CA LEU A 238 1.69 18.02 -16.10
C LEU A 238 0.91 18.92 -17.06
N GLN A 239 1.26 18.90 -18.34
CA GLN A 239 0.55 19.66 -19.38
C GLN A 239 -0.91 19.21 -19.53
N LYS A 240 -1.17 17.88 -19.49
CA LYS A 240 -2.53 17.32 -19.57
C LYS A 240 -3.36 17.62 -18.34
N ALA A 241 -2.73 17.83 -17.20
CA ALA A 241 -3.39 18.18 -15.94
C ALA A 241 -3.69 19.69 -15.83
N ASP A 242 -3.33 20.48 -16.84
CA ASP A 242 -3.56 21.94 -16.90
C ASP A 242 -3.10 22.71 -15.65
N VAL A 243 -1.96 22.28 -15.09
CA VAL A 243 -1.35 22.93 -13.91
C VAL A 243 -0.47 24.14 -14.31
N GLY A 244 -0.53 24.60 -15.54
CA GLY A 244 0.23 25.77 -16.04
C GLY A 244 1.71 25.51 -16.33
N ILE A 245 2.19 24.27 -16.16
CA ILE A 245 3.60 23.88 -16.36
C ILE A 245 3.81 23.46 -17.81
N ASN A 246 4.74 24.09 -18.50
CA ASN A 246 5.09 23.72 -19.87
C ASN A 246 6.29 22.78 -19.97
N ALA A 247 7.24 22.97 -19.07
CA ALA A 247 8.43 22.14 -18.93
C ALA A 247 8.94 22.23 -17.49
N PHE A 248 9.88 21.38 -17.14
CA PHE A 248 10.64 21.49 -15.91
C PHE A 248 12.07 20.99 -16.15
N SER A 249 12.97 21.36 -15.26
CA SER A 249 14.34 20.86 -15.23
C SER A 249 14.67 20.27 -13.87
N THR A 250 15.58 19.30 -13.87
CA THR A 250 16.13 18.71 -12.65
C THR A 250 17.64 18.88 -12.65
N GLU A 251 18.19 19.32 -11.52
CA GLU A 251 19.62 19.54 -11.33
C GLU A 251 20.07 18.83 -10.05
N ARG A 252 21.14 18.06 -10.14
CA ARG A 252 21.78 17.49 -8.96
C ARG A 252 22.55 18.60 -8.23
N VAL A 253 22.27 18.74 -6.97
CA VAL A 253 22.93 19.70 -6.08
C VAL A 253 23.37 18.99 -4.81
N ASP A 254 24.43 19.49 -4.21
CA ASP A 254 24.86 19.05 -2.89
C ASP A 254 24.38 20.04 -1.86
N ILE A 255 23.46 19.63 -0.99
CA ILE A 255 22.91 20.48 0.08
C ILE A 255 23.70 20.29 1.37
N PRO A 256 24.01 21.41 2.08
CA PRO A 256 24.68 21.32 3.38
C PRO A 256 23.74 20.68 4.41
N VAL A 257 24.30 19.78 5.21
CA VAL A 257 23.58 19.08 6.28
C VAL A 257 24.13 19.57 7.63
N SER A 258 23.21 19.90 8.56
CA SER A 258 23.65 20.29 9.90
C SER A 258 24.45 19.16 10.57
N PRO A 259 25.47 19.46 11.40
CA PRO A 259 26.29 18.45 12.07
C PRO A 259 25.47 17.45 12.89
N TYR A 260 24.40 17.90 13.53
CA TYR A 260 23.51 17.04 14.30
C TYR A 260 22.81 16.03 13.41
N TYR A 261 22.20 16.48 12.31
CA TYR A 261 21.45 15.61 11.39
C TYR A 261 22.41 14.69 10.59
N ALA A 262 23.60 15.20 10.24
CA ALA A 262 24.64 14.36 9.63
C ALA A 262 25.04 13.20 10.54
N ALA A 263 25.22 13.43 11.84
CA ALA A 263 25.54 12.37 12.81
C ALA A 263 24.42 11.31 12.91
N GLU A 264 23.15 11.71 12.90
CA GLU A 264 22.02 10.77 12.86
C GLU A 264 22.01 9.91 11.59
N LEU A 265 22.21 10.53 10.43
CA LEU A 265 22.23 9.84 9.13
C LEU A 265 23.41 8.86 9.02
N ILE A 266 24.61 9.25 9.50
CA ILE A 266 25.79 8.39 9.51
C ILE A 266 25.57 7.13 10.37
N ASN A 267 24.87 7.27 11.49
CA ASN A 267 24.54 6.16 12.39
C ASN A 267 23.34 5.32 11.92
N SER A 268 22.56 5.79 10.98
CA SER A 268 21.41 5.05 10.44
C SER A 268 21.85 3.91 9.53
N ASN A 269 21.28 2.72 9.73
CA ASN A 269 21.52 1.58 8.83
C ASN A 269 20.77 1.69 7.48
N LEU A 270 19.92 2.70 7.32
CA LEU A 270 19.13 2.92 6.11
C LEU A 270 19.83 3.80 5.08
N VAL A 271 20.91 4.49 5.46
CA VAL A 271 21.67 5.39 4.60
C VAL A 271 22.79 4.62 3.89
N PRO A 272 22.91 4.73 2.55
CA PRO A 272 23.98 4.10 1.78
C PRO A 272 25.38 4.50 2.27
N PHE A 273 26.34 3.60 2.13
CA PHE A 273 27.73 3.83 2.56
C PHE A 273 28.33 5.07 1.89
N GLU A 274 28.11 5.23 0.58
CA GLU A 274 28.62 6.37 -0.20
C GLU A 274 28.10 7.72 0.34
N THR A 275 26.80 7.79 0.65
CA THR A 275 26.21 9.00 1.27
C THR A 275 26.79 9.27 2.66
N LYS A 276 27.06 8.23 3.46
CA LYS A 276 27.71 8.38 4.77
C LYS A 276 29.13 8.92 4.64
N GLU A 277 29.91 8.44 3.67
CA GLU A 277 31.26 8.95 3.41
C GLU A 277 31.23 10.40 2.92
N GLN A 278 30.26 10.75 2.07
CA GLN A 278 30.07 12.15 1.65
C GLN A 278 29.74 13.06 2.84
N LEU A 279 28.81 12.62 3.70
CA LEU A 279 28.46 13.37 4.93
C LEU A 279 29.66 13.57 5.86
N ARG A 280 30.57 12.57 5.97
CA ARG A 280 31.79 12.67 6.78
C ARG A 280 32.83 13.64 6.20
N THR A 281 32.92 13.71 4.88
CA THR A 281 33.96 14.47 4.18
C THR A 281 33.56 15.90 3.87
N THR A 282 32.35 16.12 3.41
CA THR A 282 31.87 17.44 2.93
C THR A 282 30.75 18.04 3.76
N SER A 283 30.17 17.27 4.70
CA SER A 283 28.95 17.66 5.43
C SER A 283 27.79 18.04 4.49
N THR A 284 27.78 17.45 3.29
CA THR A 284 26.72 17.63 2.29
C THR A 284 26.07 16.29 1.96
N MET A 285 24.84 16.34 1.46
CA MET A 285 24.18 15.18 0.87
C MET A 285 23.63 15.54 -0.51
N PRO A 286 23.58 14.57 -1.45
CA PRO A 286 23.03 14.82 -2.76
C PRO A 286 21.52 15.04 -2.66
N ASP A 287 21.02 16.06 -3.33
CA ASP A 287 19.61 16.36 -3.54
C ASP A 287 19.36 16.67 -5.00
N ILE A 288 18.09 16.69 -5.40
CA ILE A 288 17.70 17.07 -6.76
C ILE A 288 16.81 18.30 -6.67
N LYS A 289 17.34 19.41 -7.17
CA LYS A 289 16.58 20.66 -7.33
C LYS A 289 15.69 20.53 -8.56
N VAL A 290 14.41 20.87 -8.41
CA VAL A 290 13.44 20.88 -9.51
C VAL A 290 13.02 22.32 -9.76
N LYS A 291 13.03 22.73 -10.99
CA LYS A 291 12.52 24.03 -11.44
C LYS A 291 11.41 23.84 -12.45
N MET A 292 10.33 24.57 -12.26
CA MET A 292 9.14 24.55 -13.10
C MET A 292 9.14 25.73 -14.07
N MET A 293 8.74 25.51 -15.30
CA MET A 293 8.77 26.54 -16.34
C MET A 293 7.35 26.89 -16.77
N HIS A 294 7.02 28.16 -16.66
CA HIS A 294 5.74 28.75 -17.06
C HIS A 294 5.90 29.65 -18.29
N ASN A 295 4.90 29.66 -19.17
CA ASN A 295 4.86 30.61 -20.26
C ASN A 295 4.39 31.99 -19.78
N GLY A 296 5.28 32.95 -19.76
CA GLY A 296 4.91 34.36 -19.63
C GLY A 296 4.50 34.94 -21.00
N SER A 297 3.95 36.16 -20.98
CA SER A 297 3.50 36.84 -22.21
C SER A 297 4.61 37.14 -23.20
N GLN A 298 5.86 37.25 -22.76
CA GLN A 298 7.03 37.59 -23.61
C GLN A 298 8.13 36.53 -23.56
N ARG A 299 8.23 35.78 -22.46
CA ARG A 299 9.26 34.75 -22.29
C ARG A 299 8.78 33.68 -21.29
N ALA A 300 9.37 32.50 -21.36
CA ALA A 300 9.24 31.52 -20.31
C ALA A 300 9.94 32.00 -19.01
N VAL A 301 9.36 31.70 -17.87
CA VAL A 301 9.88 32.04 -16.54
C VAL A 301 10.00 30.77 -15.72
N GLU A 302 11.13 30.59 -15.07
CA GLU A 302 11.39 29.48 -14.17
C GLU A 302 11.04 29.88 -12.72
N PHE A 303 10.39 28.94 -12.02
CA PHE A 303 10.12 29.02 -10.59
C PHE A 303 10.73 27.82 -9.89
N ASP A 304 11.18 27.98 -8.66
CA ASP A 304 11.59 26.84 -7.84
C ASP A 304 10.35 26.00 -7.47
N PHE A 305 10.51 24.70 -7.35
CA PHE A 305 9.41 23.75 -7.05
C PHE A 305 8.60 24.17 -5.80
N GLU A 306 9.29 24.72 -4.81
CA GLU A 306 8.73 25.16 -3.53
C GLU A 306 7.86 26.42 -3.67
N GLU A 307 7.98 27.16 -4.77
CA GLU A 307 7.15 28.34 -5.10
C GLU A 307 5.83 27.95 -5.75
N GLU A 308 5.72 26.72 -6.25
CA GLU A 308 4.50 26.22 -6.87
C GLU A 308 3.36 26.01 -5.87
N SER A 309 2.13 26.00 -6.39
CA SER A 309 0.96 25.64 -5.60
C SER A 309 1.10 24.22 -5.02
N ARG A 310 0.52 23.96 -3.85
CA ARG A 310 0.52 22.62 -3.24
C ARG A 310 -0.08 21.56 -4.16
N GLY A 311 -1.10 21.91 -4.92
CA GLY A 311 -1.72 21.01 -5.89
C GLY A 311 -0.77 20.65 -7.04
N THR A 312 -0.05 21.63 -7.58
CA THR A 312 0.98 21.43 -8.62
C THR A 312 2.12 20.56 -8.09
N GLN A 313 2.63 20.88 -6.90
CA GLN A 313 3.67 20.08 -6.25
C GLN A 313 3.21 18.62 -6.09
N ARG A 314 2.00 18.42 -5.56
CA ARG A 314 1.44 17.08 -5.33
C ARG A 314 1.24 16.31 -6.64
N TYR A 315 0.78 16.98 -7.68
CA TYR A 315 0.58 16.31 -8.97
C TYR A 315 1.91 15.90 -9.62
N TYR A 316 2.97 16.71 -9.53
CA TYR A 316 4.33 16.33 -9.93
C TYR A 316 4.84 15.10 -9.14
N GLU A 317 4.65 15.12 -7.81
CA GLU A 317 5.02 14.02 -6.94
C GLU A 317 4.33 12.70 -7.35
N LEU A 318 3.03 12.77 -7.63
CA LEU A 318 2.23 11.62 -8.04
C LEU A 318 2.47 11.22 -9.52
N ALA A 319 2.94 12.13 -10.38
CA ALA A 319 3.26 11.81 -11.77
C ALA A 319 4.34 10.73 -11.88
N GLY A 320 5.38 10.76 -11.02
CA GLY A 320 6.38 9.70 -10.96
C GLY A 320 5.81 8.34 -10.56
N ILE A 321 4.89 8.33 -9.58
CA ILE A 321 4.17 7.12 -9.17
C ILE A 321 3.29 6.61 -10.30
N LEU A 322 2.52 7.50 -10.92
CA LEU A 322 1.62 7.17 -12.03
C LEU A 322 2.38 6.54 -13.21
N LEU A 323 3.49 7.13 -13.62
CA LEU A 323 4.33 6.58 -14.69
C LEU A 323 4.96 5.24 -14.30
N THR A 324 5.37 5.08 -13.05
CA THR A 324 5.87 3.79 -12.53
C THR A 324 4.80 2.70 -12.57
N LEU A 325 3.53 3.06 -12.30
CA LEU A 325 2.38 2.16 -12.41
C LEU A 325 2.02 1.84 -13.87
N ILE A 326 2.12 2.82 -14.77
CA ILE A 326 1.80 2.64 -16.20
C ILE A 326 2.87 1.79 -16.89
N ASN A 327 4.15 2.10 -16.64
CA ASN A 327 5.28 1.45 -17.33
C ASN A 327 5.65 0.10 -16.71
N GLY A 328 5.14 -0.23 -15.53
CA GLY A 328 5.56 -1.41 -14.77
C GLY A 328 4.42 -2.32 -14.35
N SER A 329 4.74 -3.18 -13.39
CA SER A 329 3.79 -4.02 -12.67
C SER A 329 4.02 -3.78 -11.18
N ARG A 330 3.15 -2.99 -10.54
CA ARG A 330 3.27 -2.54 -9.16
C ARG A 330 1.92 -2.52 -8.47
N ILE A 331 1.95 -2.63 -7.14
CA ILE A 331 0.81 -2.25 -6.30
C ILE A 331 1.25 -1.16 -5.33
N VAL A 332 0.46 -0.08 -5.27
CA VAL A 332 0.74 1.09 -4.42
C VAL A 332 -0.43 1.32 -3.48
N PRO A 333 -0.23 1.24 -2.17
CA PRO A 333 -1.19 1.74 -1.20
C PRO A 333 -1.02 3.26 -1.03
N ILE A 334 -2.11 4.03 -1.19
CA ILE A 334 -2.10 5.50 -1.11
C ILE A 334 -3.14 5.96 -0.08
N ASP A 335 -2.69 6.62 0.97
CA ASP A 335 -3.60 7.21 1.96
C ASP A 335 -3.93 8.64 1.57
N GLU A 336 -5.24 8.96 1.50
CA GLU A 336 -5.75 10.25 1.08
C GLU A 336 -5.19 10.67 -0.29
N LEU A 337 -5.55 9.91 -1.35
CA LEU A 337 -5.06 10.18 -2.71
C LEU A 337 -5.27 11.62 -3.14
N GLU A 338 -6.40 12.21 -2.77
CA GLU A 338 -6.78 13.60 -3.09
C GLU A 338 -6.01 14.66 -2.31
N TYR A 339 -5.17 14.28 -1.34
CA TYR A 339 -4.52 15.26 -0.47
C TYR A 339 -3.87 16.40 -1.25
N SER A 340 -4.28 17.64 -0.94
CA SER A 340 -3.86 18.89 -1.60
C SER A 340 -4.14 19.00 -3.10
N MET A 341 -4.98 18.14 -3.68
CA MET A 341 -5.35 18.23 -5.10
C MET A 341 -6.76 18.79 -5.28
N HIS A 342 -6.96 19.53 -6.39
CA HIS A 342 -8.30 19.85 -6.88
C HIS A 342 -9.03 18.56 -7.27
N PRO A 343 -10.38 18.47 -7.11
CA PRO A 343 -11.14 17.31 -7.51
C PRO A 343 -10.87 16.82 -8.96
N ASP A 344 -10.72 17.75 -9.90
CA ASP A 344 -10.44 17.42 -11.31
C ASP A 344 -9.05 16.76 -11.49
N LEU A 345 -8.04 17.14 -10.69
CA LEU A 345 -6.73 16.50 -10.70
C LEU A 345 -6.77 15.08 -10.14
N TYR A 346 -7.59 14.88 -9.11
CA TYR A 346 -7.84 13.55 -8.58
C TYR A 346 -8.49 12.64 -9.62
N GLU A 347 -9.55 13.10 -10.28
CA GLU A 347 -10.21 12.37 -11.36
C GLU A 347 -9.23 12.09 -12.51
N HIS A 348 -8.48 13.10 -12.95
CA HIS A 348 -7.48 12.97 -14.01
C HIS A 348 -6.44 11.91 -13.68
N PHE A 349 -5.95 11.85 -12.44
CA PHE A 349 -5.02 10.81 -11.98
C PHE A 349 -5.62 9.42 -12.13
N LEU A 350 -6.85 9.22 -11.62
CA LEU A 350 -7.53 7.92 -11.67
C LEU A 350 -7.82 7.48 -13.10
N VAL A 351 -8.39 8.35 -13.91
CA VAL A 351 -8.71 8.04 -15.31
C VAL A 351 -7.43 7.73 -16.08
N THR A 352 -6.35 8.50 -15.88
CA THR A 352 -5.07 8.24 -16.52
C THR A 352 -4.50 6.89 -16.10
N PHE A 353 -4.57 6.54 -14.80
CA PHE A 353 -4.15 5.24 -14.31
C PHE A 353 -4.98 4.10 -14.92
N LEU A 354 -6.29 4.18 -14.84
CA LEU A 354 -7.21 3.14 -15.30
C LEU A 354 -7.09 2.89 -16.81
N THR A 355 -6.89 3.96 -17.58
CA THR A 355 -6.76 3.86 -19.05
C THR A 355 -5.42 3.24 -19.47
N ASN A 356 -4.32 3.57 -18.79
CA ASN A 356 -2.98 3.26 -19.28
C ASN A 356 -2.29 2.10 -18.55
N ALA A 357 -2.59 1.88 -17.25
CA ALA A 357 -1.97 0.78 -16.50
C ALA A 357 -2.57 -0.57 -16.92
N ARG A 358 -1.69 -1.60 -17.07
CA ARG A 358 -2.10 -2.94 -17.51
C ARG A 358 -1.96 -4.01 -16.42
N ASN A 359 -0.87 -3.98 -15.67
CA ASN A 359 -0.54 -5.02 -14.68
C ASN A 359 -0.30 -4.44 -13.29
N SER A 360 -0.66 -3.19 -13.08
CA SER A 360 -0.51 -2.51 -11.79
C SER A 360 -1.85 -2.43 -11.07
N GLN A 361 -1.76 -2.29 -9.76
CA GLN A 361 -2.90 -2.12 -8.87
C GLN A 361 -2.68 -0.91 -7.95
N ILE A 362 -3.76 -0.25 -7.56
CA ILE A 362 -3.73 0.72 -6.46
C ILE A 362 -4.77 0.32 -5.41
N ILE A 363 -4.44 0.50 -4.15
CA ILE A 363 -5.40 0.49 -3.05
C ILE A 363 -5.29 1.83 -2.35
N TYR A 364 -6.36 2.58 -2.27
CA TYR A 364 -6.26 3.93 -1.75
C TYR A 364 -7.47 4.34 -0.94
N THR A 365 -7.25 5.28 -0.03
CA THR A 365 -8.32 5.93 0.73
C THR A 365 -8.63 7.28 0.12
N THR A 366 -9.89 7.71 0.25
CA THR A 366 -10.33 9.03 -0.21
C THR A 366 -11.49 9.56 0.63
N HIS A 367 -11.60 10.88 0.70
CA HIS A 367 -12.76 11.62 1.22
C HIS A 367 -13.63 12.21 0.11
N MET A 368 -13.26 12.03 -1.16
CA MET A 368 -13.97 12.50 -2.36
C MET A 368 -15.21 11.65 -2.66
N ARG A 369 -16.11 11.58 -1.68
CA ARG A 369 -17.34 10.78 -1.75
C ARG A 369 -18.33 11.27 -2.83
N GLU A 370 -18.22 12.52 -3.25
CA GLU A 370 -19.05 13.13 -4.29
C GLU A 370 -18.90 12.39 -5.62
N PHE A 371 -17.72 11.85 -5.91
CA PHE A 371 -17.47 11.05 -7.12
C PHE A 371 -18.20 9.70 -7.14
N LEU A 372 -18.81 9.26 -6.02
CA LEU A 372 -19.71 8.12 -6.03
C LEU A 372 -20.97 8.36 -6.90
N ALA A 373 -21.26 9.62 -7.19
CA ALA A 373 -22.34 9.97 -8.14
C ALA A 373 -21.95 9.68 -9.59
N ASP A 374 -20.66 9.66 -9.90
CA ASP A 374 -20.18 9.43 -11.27
C ASP A 374 -20.09 7.93 -11.59
N LYS A 375 -21.03 7.50 -12.44
CA LYS A 375 -21.07 6.11 -12.91
C LYS A 375 -19.93 5.76 -13.86
N ASN A 376 -19.25 6.75 -14.45
CA ASN A 376 -18.16 6.51 -15.38
C ASN A 376 -16.79 6.43 -14.69
N LEU A 377 -16.72 6.73 -13.38
CA LEU A 377 -15.47 6.70 -12.64
C LEU A 377 -15.30 5.41 -11.81
N TYR A 378 -16.37 4.89 -11.19
CA TYR A 378 -16.28 3.76 -10.26
C TYR A 378 -17.14 2.56 -10.66
N ARG A 379 -16.58 1.37 -10.44
CA ARG A 379 -17.28 0.10 -10.37
C ARG A 379 -17.71 -0.18 -8.94
N ASP A 380 -18.85 -0.81 -8.73
CA ASP A 380 -19.38 -1.13 -7.38
C ASP A 380 -18.43 -2.06 -6.60
N ASP A 381 -17.84 -3.04 -7.28
CA ASP A 381 -16.89 -3.99 -6.69
C ASP A 381 -15.50 -3.39 -6.41
N SER A 382 -15.21 -2.20 -6.94
CA SER A 382 -13.97 -1.48 -6.66
C SER A 382 -14.06 -0.54 -5.44
N VAL A 383 -15.26 -0.31 -4.90
CA VAL A 383 -15.48 0.64 -3.79
C VAL A 383 -15.82 -0.10 -2.50
N TRP A 384 -15.01 0.16 -1.49
CA TRP A 384 -15.08 -0.41 -0.14
C TRP A 384 -15.46 0.65 0.87
N ILE A 385 -16.40 0.34 1.75
CA ILE A 385 -16.84 1.22 2.83
C ILE A 385 -16.22 0.74 4.14
N ALA A 386 -15.48 1.62 4.81
CA ALA A 386 -14.94 1.38 6.13
C ALA A 386 -15.76 2.13 7.18
N GLN A 387 -16.23 1.43 8.20
CA GLN A 387 -16.97 2.03 9.31
C GLN A 387 -16.51 1.50 10.66
N LYS A 388 -16.83 2.21 11.72
CA LYS A 388 -16.73 1.73 13.10
C LYS A 388 -18.04 1.13 13.55
N ASN A 389 -17.99 -0.08 14.10
CA ASN A 389 -19.13 -0.64 14.81
C ASN A 389 -19.22 -0.11 16.26
N LYS A 390 -20.25 -0.54 16.99
CA LYS A 390 -20.51 -0.11 18.37
C LYS A 390 -19.37 -0.45 19.35
N SER A 391 -18.55 -1.45 19.06
CA SER A 391 -17.38 -1.81 19.87
C SER A 391 -16.11 -1.05 19.49
N GLY A 392 -16.19 -0.09 18.58
CA GLY A 392 -15.04 0.67 18.06
C GLY A 392 -14.17 -0.11 17.08
N ALA A 393 -14.59 -1.30 16.64
CA ALA A 393 -13.90 -2.08 15.65
C ALA A 393 -14.21 -1.59 14.24
N THR A 394 -13.20 -1.67 13.35
CA THR A 394 -13.36 -1.38 11.92
C THR A 394 -13.97 -2.58 11.22
N GLU A 395 -15.02 -2.33 10.46
CA GLU A 395 -15.64 -3.24 9.50
C GLU A 395 -15.47 -2.67 8.10
N VAL A 396 -15.26 -3.55 7.11
CA VAL A 396 -15.15 -3.17 5.70
C VAL A 396 -15.98 -4.09 4.84
N TYR A 397 -16.69 -3.52 3.86
CA TYR A 397 -17.52 -4.23 2.90
C TYR A 397 -17.58 -3.47 1.57
N SER A 398 -17.85 -4.19 0.49
CA SER A 398 -17.95 -3.61 -0.85
C SER A 398 -19.35 -2.99 -1.08
N ILE A 399 -19.42 -1.98 -1.95
CA ILE A 399 -20.72 -1.51 -2.45
C ILE A 399 -21.43 -2.63 -3.24
N ALA A 400 -20.68 -3.53 -3.87
CA ALA A 400 -21.25 -4.67 -4.60
C ALA A 400 -21.94 -5.70 -3.69
N ASP A 401 -21.71 -5.67 -2.37
CA ASP A 401 -22.36 -6.57 -1.40
C ASP A 401 -23.82 -6.16 -1.11
N PHE A 402 -24.22 -4.96 -1.51
CA PHE A 402 -25.59 -4.47 -1.34
C PHE A 402 -26.51 -4.96 -2.46
N ASP A 403 -27.79 -5.21 -2.11
CA ASP A 403 -28.80 -5.61 -3.09
C ASP A 403 -28.98 -4.51 -4.17
N LYS A 404 -28.93 -4.93 -5.43
CA LYS A 404 -29.12 -4.03 -6.58
C LYS A 404 -30.50 -3.34 -6.56
N GLU A 405 -31.53 -3.94 -5.95
CA GLU A 405 -32.85 -3.32 -5.79
C GLU A 405 -32.84 -2.21 -4.74
N GLU A 406 -32.10 -2.38 -3.64
CA GLU A 406 -31.92 -1.34 -2.64
C GLU A 406 -31.13 -0.14 -3.20
N LEU A 407 -30.12 -0.39 -4.02
CA LEU A 407 -29.33 0.66 -4.69
C LEU A 407 -30.13 1.38 -5.79
N ARG A 408 -31.03 0.68 -6.49
CA ARG A 408 -31.88 1.28 -7.55
C ARG A 408 -32.96 2.24 -7.01
N GLN A 409 -33.37 2.10 -5.76
CA GLN A 409 -34.31 2.99 -5.11
C GLN A 409 -33.72 4.36 -4.74
N VAL A 410 -32.42 4.52 -4.92
CA VAL A 410 -31.68 5.78 -4.67
C VAL A 410 -31.19 6.33 -6.00
N GLU A 411 -31.38 7.62 -6.26
CA GLU A 411 -31.01 8.25 -7.54
C GLU A 411 -29.55 8.04 -7.93
N ASN A 412 -28.65 7.93 -6.91
CA ASN A 412 -27.24 7.63 -7.14
C ASN A 412 -26.57 7.07 -5.85
N ARG A 413 -25.38 6.46 -6.00
CA ARG A 413 -24.56 5.89 -4.92
C ARG A 413 -24.17 6.94 -3.87
N TYR A 414 -23.91 8.17 -4.28
CA TYR A 414 -23.59 9.28 -3.36
C TYR A 414 -24.78 9.62 -2.43
N GLY A 415 -25.99 9.67 -2.99
CA GLY A 415 -27.20 9.85 -2.21
C GLY A 415 -27.43 8.73 -1.19
N ALA A 416 -27.20 7.48 -1.58
CA ALA A 416 -27.25 6.32 -0.69
C ALA A 416 -26.22 6.41 0.44
N TYR A 417 -24.98 6.77 0.12
CA TYR A 417 -23.94 6.98 1.11
C TYR A 417 -24.30 8.12 2.06
N ARG A 418 -24.67 9.30 1.53
CA ARG A 418 -24.99 10.49 2.32
C ARG A 418 -26.16 10.27 3.28
N SER A 419 -27.17 9.48 2.87
CA SER A 419 -28.32 9.13 3.72
C SER A 419 -28.01 8.08 4.79
N GLY A 420 -26.78 7.54 4.82
CA GLY A 420 -26.34 6.49 5.73
C GLY A 420 -26.83 5.09 5.36
N ARG A 421 -27.51 4.89 4.23
CA ARG A 421 -27.96 3.56 3.78
C ARG A 421 -26.81 2.61 3.49
N LEU A 422 -25.71 3.15 2.97
CA LEU A 422 -24.48 2.39 2.75
C LEU A 422 -23.56 2.36 3.97
N GLY A 423 -23.93 2.95 5.12
CA GLY A 423 -23.05 3.08 6.28
C GLY A 423 -21.87 4.03 6.03
N GLY A 424 -20.85 3.94 6.90
CA GLY A 424 -19.59 4.69 6.73
C GLY A 424 -19.66 6.20 6.90
N VAL A 425 -20.84 6.78 7.18
CA VAL A 425 -21.01 8.21 7.40
C VAL A 425 -20.74 8.61 8.84
N PRO A 426 -20.18 9.83 9.09
CA PRO A 426 -19.99 10.32 10.44
C PRO A 426 -21.33 10.59 11.14
N GLN A 427 -21.43 10.17 12.41
CA GLN A 427 -22.55 10.54 13.28
C GLN A 427 -22.17 11.83 14.02
N LEU A 428 -22.54 12.98 13.44
CA LEU A 428 -22.28 14.28 14.03
C LEU A 428 -23.31 14.58 15.12
N GLY A 429 -22.88 15.13 16.24
CA GLY A 429 -23.72 15.73 17.26
C GLY A 429 -24.31 17.07 16.81
N ASP A 430 -24.98 17.76 17.76
CA ASP A 430 -25.43 19.12 17.49
C ASP A 430 -24.23 20.11 17.37
N THR A 431 -24.53 21.30 16.88
CA THR A 431 -23.51 22.36 16.62
C THR A 431 -23.39 23.36 17.73
N TYR A 432 -24.15 23.18 18.83
CA TYR A 432 -24.12 24.09 19.96
C TYR A 432 -22.92 23.81 20.86
N VAL A 433 -22.16 24.84 21.18
CA VAL A 433 -21.06 24.81 22.17
C VAL A 433 -21.40 25.80 23.26
N GLU A 434 -21.57 25.32 24.49
CA GLU A 434 -21.71 26.21 25.63
C GLU A 434 -20.51 27.17 25.75
N PRO A 435 -20.72 28.50 25.76
CA PRO A 435 -19.64 29.43 25.98
C PRO A 435 -18.99 29.19 27.35
N PHE A 436 -17.68 29.22 27.44
CA PHE A 436 -16.98 29.20 28.73
C PHE A 436 -17.43 30.38 29.55
N ASP A 437 -18.18 30.15 30.63
CA ASP A 437 -18.52 31.17 31.62
C ASP A 437 -17.29 31.39 32.54
N ASN A 438 -16.50 32.45 32.27
CA ASN A 438 -15.36 32.83 33.09
C ASN A 438 -15.79 33.44 34.44
N GLY A 439 -17.07 33.36 34.82
CA GLY A 439 -17.67 34.04 35.99
C GLY A 439 -17.93 33.16 37.22
N LYS A 440 -17.57 31.85 37.19
CA LYS A 440 -17.68 31.01 38.38
C LYS A 440 -16.32 30.41 38.75
N GLN A 441 -15.55 31.21 39.51
CA GLN A 441 -14.57 30.72 40.48
C GLN A 441 -15.23 30.52 41.82
#